data_bf2a3282969517463ece723ed7ea1af4
#
_entry.id   bf2a3282969517463ece723ed7ea1af4
#
_cell.length_a   1.000
_cell.length_b   1.000
_cell.length_c   1.000
_cell.angle_alpha   90.00
_cell.angle_beta   90.00
_cell.angle_gamma   90.00
#
_symmetry.space_group_name_H-M   'P 1'
#
loop_
_entity.id
_entity.type
_entity.pdbx_description
1 polymer ?
#
loop_
_entity_poly.entity_id
_entity_poly.type
_entity_poly.pdbx_seq_one_letter_code
_entity_poly.pdbx_strand_id
1 'polypeptide(L)'
;MNLNEKRRDVARDICRSYGITLSVDALHAFADILEPFKVLKGHRLVDEGQVCNYTYYVERGLVLQYYRKNNVSVTEHISHEGDMVICIESFFLREPSKIVVAMLEPSVVFGI
;
A
#
# COMPACT_ATOMS: atom_id res chain seq x y z
N MET A 1 -16.35 -2.42 14.54
CA MET A 1 -16.04 -1.20 13.75
C MET A 1 -16.46 -1.41 12.32
N ASN A 2 -17.26 -0.53 11.75
CA ASN A 2 -17.66 -0.63 10.35
C ASN A 2 -16.56 -0.09 9.43
N LEU A 3 -16.73 -0.29 8.11
CA LEU A 3 -15.72 0.10 7.12
C LEU A 3 -15.47 1.60 7.09
N ASN A 4 -16.50 2.44 7.26
CA ASN A 4 -16.34 3.88 7.28
C ASN A 4 -15.51 4.36 8.47
N GLU A 5 -15.75 3.78 9.65
CA GLU A 5 -14.94 4.07 10.84
C GLU A 5 -13.49 3.62 10.64
N LYS A 6 -13.30 2.45 10.02
CA LYS A 6 -11.97 1.91 9.72
C LYS A 6 -11.20 2.83 8.75
N ARG A 7 -11.86 3.29 7.70
CA ARG A 7 -11.27 4.24 6.74
C ARG A 7 -10.84 5.53 7.43
N ARG A 8 -11.66 6.06 8.34
CA ARG A 8 -11.34 7.27 9.09
C ARG A 8 -10.16 7.07 10.02
N ASP A 9 -10.11 5.93 10.70
CA ASP A 9 -8.97 5.59 11.55
C ASP A 9 -7.67 5.48 10.75
N VAL A 10 -7.71 4.81 9.60
CA VAL A 10 -6.55 4.71 8.70
C VAL A 10 -6.14 6.09 8.20
N ALA A 11 -7.08 6.93 7.80
CA ALA A 11 -6.80 8.30 7.36
C ALA A 11 -6.12 9.11 8.45
N ARG A 12 -6.58 9.00 9.70
CA ARG A 12 -5.95 9.67 10.85
C ARG A 12 -4.53 9.17 11.09
N ASP A 13 -4.30 7.85 10.98
CA ASP A 13 -2.99 7.26 11.18
C ASP A 13 -2.00 7.73 10.12
N ILE A 14 -2.42 7.80 8.87
CA ILE A 14 -1.60 8.31 7.78
C ILE A 14 -1.25 9.79 8.03
N CYS A 15 -2.23 10.61 8.36
CA CYS A 15 -2.01 12.03 8.66
C CYS A 15 -1.06 12.20 9.84
N ARG A 16 -1.22 11.42 10.90
CA ARG A 16 -0.35 11.47 12.07
C ARG A 16 1.09 11.11 11.71
N SER A 17 1.28 10.08 10.88
CA SER A 17 2.61 9.62 10.46
C SER A 17 3.37 10.67 9.66
N TYR A 18 2.66 11.50 8.90
CA TYR A 18 3.24 12.54 8.05
C TYR A 18 3.16 13.95 8.66
N GLY A 19 2.66 14.08 9.89
CA GLY A 19 2.52 15.37 10.55
C GLY A 19 1.51 16.30 9.86
N ILE A 20 0.49 15.72 9.22
CA ILE A 20 -0.54 16.47 8.50
C ILE A 20 -1.76 16.66 9.40
N THR A 21 -2.28 17.90 9.45
CA THR A 21 -3.53 18.20 10.12
C THR A 21 -4.58 18.57 9.08
N LEU A 22 -5.69 17.85 9.06
CA LEU A 22 -6.82 18.11 8.16
C LEU A 22 -8.04 18.58 8.95
N SER A 23 -8.87 19.40 8.32
CA SER A 23 -10.21 19.68 8.84
C SER A 23 -11.04 18.39 8.87
N VAL A 24 -12.12 18.37 9.62
CA VAL A 24 -13.02 17.20 9.67
C VAL A 24 -13.53 16.83 8.28
N ASP A 25 -13.95 17.82 7.50
CA ASP A 25 -14.46 17.57 6.14
C ASP A 25 -13.38 17.02 5.22
N ALA A 26 -12.17 17.56 5.27
CA ALA A 26 -11.03 17.07 4.48
C ALA A 26 -10.64 15.65 4.89
N LEU A 27 -10.66 15.35 6.19
CA LEU A 27 -10.36 14.00 6.69
C LEU A 27 -11.38 12.99 6.19
N HIS A 28 -12.67 13.33 6.22
CA HIS A 28 -13.73 12.46 5.71
C HIS A 28 -13.59 12.23 4.20
N ALA A 29 -13.28 13.28 3.43
CA ALA A 29 -13.04 13.16 2.00
C ALA A 29 -11.84 12.26 1.70
N PHE A 30 -10.76 12.39 2.45
CA PHE A 30 -9.59 11.50 2.33
C PHE A 30 -9.95 10.05 2.68
N ALA A 31 -10.67 9.85 3.77
CA ALA A 31 -11.10 8.51 4.17
C ALA A 31 -11.96 7.83 3.09
N ASP A 32 -12.82 8.59 2.42
CA ASP A 32 -13.73 8.05 1.41
C ASP A 32 -13.02 7.51 0.17
N ILE A 33 -11.82 7.98 -0.14
CA ILE A 33 -11.04 7.47 -1.29
C ILE A 33 -10.18 6.26 -0.97
N LEU A 34 -10.06 5.89 0.31
CA LEU A 34 -9.28 4.73 0.73
C LEU A 34 -10.00 3.44 0.36
N GLU A 35 -9.32 2.57 -0.38
CA GLU A 35 -9.89 1.31 -0.83
C GLU A 35 -9.23 0.13 -0.10
N PRO A 36 -10.00 -0.69 0.65
CA PRO A 36 -9.44 -1.80 1.40
C PRO A 36 -9.21 -3.03 0.54
N PHE A 37 -8.10 -3.71 0.79
CA PHE A 37 -7.79 -5.00 0.17
C PHE A 37 -7.38 -5.98 1.26
N LYS A 38 -8.12 -7.08 1.37
CA LYS A 38 -7.74 -8.23 2.19
C LYS A 38 -7.03 -9.21 1.28
N VAL A 39 -5.78 -9.49 1.56
CA VAL A 39 -4.94 -10.30 0.67
C VAL A 39 -4.28 -11.43 1.42
N LEU A 40 -4.22 -12.57 0.77
CA LEU A 40 -3.63 -13.78 1.33
C LEU A 40 -2.12 -13.78 1.17
N LYS A 41 -1.45 -14.59 1.99
CA LYS A 41 -0.02 -14.84 1.86
C LYS A 41 0.31 -15.26 0.42
N GLY A 42 1.34 -14.66 -0.14
CA GLY A 42 1.80 -14.96 -1.51
C GLY A 42 1.07 -14.22 -2.61
N HIS A 43 -0.06 -13.55 -2.30
CA HIS A 43 -0.75 -12.74 -3.28
C HIS A 43 0.12 -11.56 -3.71
N ARG A 44 0.10 -11.23 -5.00
CA ARG A 44 0.83 -10.10 -5.55
C ARG A 44 -0.13 -8.96 -5.85
N LEU A 45 0.05 -7.83 -5.15
CA LEU A 45 -0.71 -6.61 -5.43
C LEU A 45 -0.26 -5.97 -6.74
N VAL A 46 1.03 -6.07 -7.02
CA VAL A 46 1.64 -5.60 -8.27
C VAL A 46 2.57 -6.70 -8.75
N ASP A 47 2.40 -7.15 -9.98
CA ASP A 47 3.31 -8.08 -10.61
C ASP A 47 4.24 -7.35 -11.58
N GLU A 48 5.36 -8.00 -11.92
CA GLU A 48 6.28 -7.48 -12.93
C GLU A 48 5.53 -7.25 -14.24
N GLY A 49 5.73 -6.10 -14.85
CA GLY A 49 5.07 -5.73 -16.10
C GLY A 49 3.73 -5.03 -15.94
N GLN A 50 3.14 -5.02 -14.75
CA GLN A 50 1.91 -4.28 -14.49
C GLN A 50 2.21 -2.84 -14.10
N VAL A 51 1.31 -1.91 -14.46
CA VAL A 51 1.38 -0.53 -14.01
C VAL A 51 0.79 -0.45 -12.60
N CYS A 52 1.53 0.15 -11.67
CA CYS A 52 1.08 0.35 -10.30
C CYS A 52 0.05 1.48 -10.24
N ASN A 53 -1.18 1.17 -9.83
CA ASN A 53 -2.29 2.13 -9.80
C ASN A 53 -2.54 2.76 -8.44
N TYR A 54 -1.92 2.23 -7.40
CA TYR A 54 -2.14 2.68 -6.02
C TYR A 54 -0.83 2.86 -5.29
N THR A 55 -0.85 3.75 -4.29
CA THR A 55 0.03 3.64 -3.14
C THR A 55 -0.74 2.88 -2.07
N TYR A 56 -0.06 2.09 -1.25
CA TYR A 56 -0.72 1.24 -0.26
C TYR A 56 -0.28 1.58 1.14
N TYR A 57 -1.24 1.66 2.06
CA TYR A 57 -0.99 1.76 3.49
C TYR A 57 -1.18 0.37 4.10
N VAL A 58 -0.21 -0.12 4.85
CA VAL A 58 -0.29 -1.42 5.53
C VAL A 58 -1.01 -1.26 6.85
N GLU A 59 -2.26 -1.70 6.90
CA GLU A 59 -3.04 -1.67 8.15
C GLU A 59 -2.67 -2.86 9.04
N ARG A 60 -2.41 -4.02 8.41
CA ARG A 60 -1.97 -5.23 9.10
C ARG A 60 -1.24 -6.14 8.13
N GLY A 61 -0.16 -6.76 8.60
CA GLY A 61 0.57 -7.76 7.84
C GLY A 61 1.99 -7.34 7.47
N LEU A 62 2.57 -8.07 6.51
CA LEU A 62 3.91 -7.83 5.99
C LEU A 62 3.90 -7.87 4.48
N VAL A 63 4.51 -6.86 3.87
CA VAL A 63 4.55 -6.67 2.42
C VAL A 63 5.99 -6.65 1.95
N LEU A 64 6.30 -7.47 0.96
CA LEU A 64 7.63 -7.58 0.36
C LEU A 64 7.64 -6.87 -0.99
N GLN A 65 8.64 -6.03 -1.20
CA GLN A 65 8.95 -5.47 -2.52
C GLN A 65 10.27 -6.08 -3.00
N TYR A 66 10.25 -6.71 -4.17
CA TYR A 66 11.44 -7.31 -4.74
C TYR A 66 11.46 -7.19 -6.26
N TYR A 67 12.62 -7.36 -6.84
CA TYR A 67 12.79 -7.47 -8.29
C TYR A 67 13.65 -8.69 -8.61
N ARG A 68 13.64 -9.10 -9.87
CA ARG A 68 14.44 -10.23 -10.33
C ARG A 68 15.58 -9.72 -11.20
N LYS A 69 16.78 -10.21 -10.89
CA LYS A 69 17.98 -9.89 -11.66
C LYS A 69 18.78 -11.19 -11.85
N ASN A 70 19.02 -11.58 -13.12
CA ASN A 70 19.75 -12.81 -13.44
C ASN A 70 19.12 -14.05 -12.77
N ASN A 71 17.79 -14.16 -12.78
CA ASN A 71 17.00 -15.21 -12.16
C ASN A 71 17.12 -15.30 -10.63
N VAL A 72 17.63 -14.26 -9.99
CA VAL A 72 17.70 -14.15 -8.54
C VAL A 72 16.74 -13.07 -8.08
N SER A 73 15.95 -13.38 -7.05
CA SER A 73 15.07 -12.39 -6.41
C SER A 73 15.88 -11.52 -5.46
N VAL A 74 15.80 -10.21 -5.63
CA VAL A 74 16.49 -9.24 -4.78
C VAL A 74 15.44 -8.45 -4.01
N THR A 75 15.44 -8.60 -2.68
CA THR A 75 14.56 -7.85 -1.81
C THR A 75 14.99 -6.39 -1.76
N GLU A 76 14.06 -5.51 -2.07
CA GLU A 76 14.28 -4.07 -2.00
C GLU A 76 13.77 -3.49 -0.68
N HIS A 77 12.59 -3.93 -0.24
CA HIS A 77 11.98 -3.40 0.97
C HIS A 77 10.99 -4.39 1.58
N ILE A 78 10.86 -4.36 2.90
CA ILE A 78 9.81 -5.06 3.64
C ILE A 78 9.06 -4.03 4.47
N SER A 79 7.74 -3.96 4.27
CA SER A 79 6.88 -3.02 4.97
C SER A 79 5.98 -3.74 5.96
N HIS A 80 5.77 -3.12 7.13
CA HIS A 80 4.91 -3.63 8.19
C HIS A 80 3.78 -2.64 8.50
N GLU A 81 3.00 -2.92 9.53
CA GLU A 81 1.91 -2.04 9.95
C GLU A 81 2.37 -0.59 10.10
N GLY A 82 1.62 0.32 9.52
CA GLY A 82 1.91 1.74 9.54
C GLY A 82 2.78 2.24 8.40
N ASP A 83 3.35 1.35 7.60
CA ASP A 83 4.19 1.75 6.48
C ASP A 83 3.36 2.00 5.21
N MET A 84 3.90 2.85 4.34
CA MET A 84 3.40 3.05 2.99
C MET A 84 4.22 2.23 2.02
N VAL A 85 3.56 1.64 1.02
CA VAL A 85 4.18 0.87 -0.05
C VAL A 85 3.96 1.59 -1.36
N ILE A 86 5.04 1.99 -2.02
CA ILE A 86 5.00 2.75 -3.27
C ILE A 86 5.99 2.15 -4.28
N CYS A 87 5.50 1.87 -5.49
CA CYS A 87 6.36 1.59 -6.65
C CYS A 87 6.54 2.90 -7.39
N ILE A 88 7.50 3.70 -6.97
CA ILE A 88 7.62 5.11 -7.37
C ILE A 88 7.66 5.28 -8.89
N GLU A 89 8.54 4.59 -9.58
CA GLU A 89 8.69 4.75 -11.04
C GLU A 89 7.42 4.37 -11.78
N SER A 90 6.85 3.19 -11.50
CA SER A 90 5.64 2.73 -12.16
C SER A 90 4.45 3.64 -11.88
N PHE A 91 4.29 4.07 -10.60
CA PHE A 91 3.15 4.89 -10.19
C PHE A 91 3.17 6.27 -10.85
N PHE A 92 4.30 6.96 -10.78
CA PHE A 92 4.39 8.33 -11.29
C PHE A 92 4.61 8.43 -12.80
N LEU A 93 5.43 7.55 -13.36
CA LEU A 93 5.74 7.56 -14.79
C LEU A 93 4.75 6.75 -15.63
N ARG A 94 3.84 6.02 -14.98
CA ARG A 94 2.86 5.16 -15.65
C ARG A 94 3.52 4.10 -16.54
N GLU A 95 4.65 3.57 -16.08
CA GLU A 95 5.41 2.53 -16.75
C GLU A 95 5.18 1.18 -16.11
N PRO A 96 5.36 0.06 -16.85
CA PRO A 96 5.32 -1.28 -16.27
C PRO A 96 6.30 -1.41 -15.11
N SER A 97 5.83 -1.97 -14.01
CA SER A 97 6.65 -2.15 -12.80
C SER A 97 7.73 -3.21 -13.01
N LYS A 98 8.93 -2.91 -12.54
CA LYS A 98 10.01 -3.89 -12.38
C LYS A 98 9.97 -4.53 -10.99
N ILE A 99 9.18 -3.95 -10.09
CA ILE A 99 9.05 -4.40 -8.70
C ILE A 99 7.79 -5.23 -8.57
N VAL A 100 7.92 -6.35 -7.87
CA VAL A 100 6.80 -7.17 -7.44
C VAL A 100 6.46 -6.79 -6.01
N VAL A 101 5.17 -6.60 -5.73
CA VAL A 101 4.66 -6.34 -4.37
C VAL A 101 3.86 -7.56 -3.96
N ALA A 102 4.38 -8.32 -3.01
CA ALA A 102 3.78 -9.58 -2.57
C ALA A 102 3.60 -9.62 -1.05
N MET A 103 2.60 -10.38 -0.61
CA MET A 103 2.30 -10.53 0.81
C MET A 103 3.15 -11.65 1.41
N LEU A 104 3.85 -11.36 2.50
CA LEU A 104 4.58 -12.36 3.28
C LEU A 104 3.68 -13.12 4.26
N GLU A 105 2.54 -12.55 4.60
CA GLU A 105 1.52 -13.15 5.45
C GLU A 105 0.15 -12.58 5.06
N PRO A 106 -0.97 -13.14 5.55
CA PRO A 106 -2.28 -12.54 5.31
C PRO A 106 -2.29 -11.10 5.79
N SER A 107 -2.71 -10.17 4.93
CA SER A 107 -2.55 -8.74 5.17
C SER A 107 -3.81 -7.97 4.81
N VAL A 108 -3.95 -6.80 5.42
CA VAL A 108 -4.96 -5.81 5.06
C VAL A 108 -4.24 -4.52 4.70
N VAL A 109 -4.44 -4.05 3.48
CA VAL A 109 -3.86 -2.80 3.00
C VAL A 109 -4.96 -1.89 2.47
N PHE A 110 -4.68 -0.58 2.48
CA PHE A 110 -5.59 0.42 1.89
C PHE A 110 -4.89 1.10 0.73
N GLY A 111 -5.51 1.03 -0.46
CA GLY A 111 -5.03 1.72 -1.65
C GLY A 111 -5.52 3.17 -1.69
N ILE A 112 -4.65 4.03 -2.18
CA ILE A 112 -4.93 5.46 -2.34
C ILE A 112 -4.75 5.86 -3.79
#